data_ad7cd5f03335da14ce87ce902ff08595
#
_entry.id   ad7cd5f03335da14ce87ce902ff08595
#
_cell.length_a   1.000
_cell.length_b   1.000
_cell.length_c   1.000
_cell.angle_alpha   90.00
_cell.angle_beta   90.00
_cell.angle_gamma   90.00
#
_symmetry.space_group_name_H-M   'P 1'
#
loop_
_entity.id
_entity.type
_entity.pdbx_description
1 polymer ?
#
loop_
_entity_poly.entity_id
_entity_poly.type
_entity_poly.pdbx_seq_one_letter_code
_entity_poly.pdbx_strand_id
1 'polypeptide(L)'
;LGKIVIASMRTMMATGLGDSVEGTYQDVILTKPTNATTPFLCVLDEYGYYAVKGFAVVPAQARSLGFSCIFAGQDLPAFQKASKEEAASIGANTNVKICMKLEDPTDTWEFFMKGAGESYVTAVESFSAQSEGIMGNYSDTKGARAEKRARIDLLDLKEQVEGEAHIFFKSKIIRARMFYAGPPETKGMRLNVCLKVDFPPDEALYNLVKSIEDFEDIAGEGSIPILDVEKDEELDKVIELVNAQKPLLAAVDQGL
;
A
#
# COMPACT_ATOMS: atom_id res chain seq x y z
N LEU A 1 -2.23 14.13 5.16
CA LEU A 1 -3.09 13.15 5.82
C LEU A 1 -2.62 11.71 5.53
N GLY A 2 -2.46 11.28 4.25
CA GLY A 2 -2.07 9.90 3.89
C GLY A 2 -0.81 9.40 4.57
N LYS A 3 0.25 10.23 4.66
CA LYS A 3 1.49 9.87 5.35
C LYS A 3 1.29 9.59 6.85
N ILE A 4 0.41 10.34 7.50
CA ILE A 4 0.08 10.13 8.93
C ILE A 4 -0.65 8.80 9.09
N VAL A 5 -1.62 8.51 8.22
CA VAL A 5 -2.35 7.23 8.24
C VAL A 5 -1.40 6.04 8.09
N ILE A 6 -0.46 6.11 7.14
CA ILE A 6 0.52 5.05 6.92
C ILE A 6 1.45 4.87 8.13
N ALA A 7 1.92 5.98 8.74
CA ALA A 7 2.74 5.90 9.94
C ALA A 7 1.97 5.30 11.13
N SER A 8 0.72 5.72 11.33
CA SER A 8 -0.16 5.17 12.38
C SER A 8 -0.47 3.69 12.15
N MET A 9 -0.68 3.28 10.88
CA MET A 9 -0.91 1.89 10.53
C MET A 9 0.29 1.01 10.88
N ARG A 10 1.52 1.48 10.66
CA ARG A 10 2.72 0.76 11.07
C ARG A 10 2.76 0.54 12.58
N THR A 11 2.44 1.57 13.37
CA THR A 11 2.38 1.47 14.84
C THR A 11 1.29 0.48 15.27
N MET A 12 0.11 0.57 14.67
CA MET A 12 -1.00 -0.34 14.95
C MET A 12 -0.65 -1.80 14.63
N MET A 13 0.06 -2.06 13.53
CA MET A 13 0.52 -3.40 13.19
C MET A 13 1.51 -3.95 14.21
N ALA A 14 2.39 -3.10 14.75
CA ALA A 14 3.36 -3.51 15.75
C ALA A 14 2.68 -3.95 17.07
N THR A 15 1.60 -3.31 17.48
CA THR A 15 0.83 -3.72 18.68
C THR A 15 0.18 -5.09 18.54
N GLY A 16 -0.11 -5.53 17.30
CA GLY A 16 -0.64 -6.87 17.01
C GLY A 16 0.32 -8.03 17.34
N LEU A 17 1.59 -7.74 17.65
CA LEU A 17 2.55 -8.76 18.10
C LEU A 17 2.28 -9.23 19.54
N GLY A 18 1.50 -8.47 20.31
CA GLY A 18 1.16 -8.75 21.72
C GLY A 18 2.25 -8.28 22.68
N ASP A 19 1.86 -8.15 23.93
CA ASP A 19 2.70 -7.60 25.00
C ASP A 19 3.42 -8.69 25.82
N SER A 20 3.02 -9.95 25.64
CA SER A 20 3.57 -11.10 26.40
C SER A 20 4.57 -11.88 25.55
N VAL A 21 5.78 -12.02 26.08
CA VAL A 21 6.87 -12.79 25.43
C VAL A 21 6.82 -14.26 25.84
N GLU A 22 6.34 -14.53 27.08
CA GLU A 22 6.28 -15.87 27.67
C GLU A 22 4.86 -16.19 28.15
N GLY A 23 4.45 -17.46 28.05
CA GLY A 23 3.14 -17.93 28.46
C GLY A 23 2.76 -19.26 27.83
N THR A 24 1.53 -19.71 28.07
CA THR A 24 1.01 -20.92 27.43
C THR A 24 0.67 -20.64 25.96
N TYR A 25 0.61 -21.70 25.12
CA TYR A 25 0.19 -21.59 23.73
C TYR A 25 -1.19 -20.90 23.59
N GLN A 26 -2.09 -21.17 24.53
CA GLN A 26 -3.42 -20.57 24.56
C GLN A 26 -3.34 -19.06 24.81
N ASP A 27 -2.52 -18.64 25.77
CA ASP A 27 -2.45 -17.23 26.18
C ASP A 27 -1.64 -16.38 25.18
N VAL A 28 -0.56 -16.94 24.61
CA VAL A 28 0.36 -16.15 23.77
C VAL A 28 0.03 -16.26 22.29
N ILE A 29 -0.42 -17.43 21.81
CA ILE A 29 -0.60 -17.65 20.37
C ILE A 29 -2.06 -17.51 19.95
N LEU A 30 -3.00 -18.16 20.66
CA LEU A 30 -4.40 -18.16 20.25
C LEU A 30 -5.08 -16.81 20.47
N THR A 31 -4.63 -16.03 21.44
CA THR A 31 -5.18 -14.70 21.75
C THR A 31 -4.62 -13.60 20.85
N LYS A 32 -3.54 -13.86 20.11
CA LYS A 32 -2.97 -12.84 19.22
C LYS A 32 -3.98 -12.42 18.15
N PRO A 33 -4.15 -11.10 17.90
CA PRO A 33 -4.98 -10.61 16.80
C PRO A 33 -4.56 -11.15 15.43
N THR A 34 -3.29 -11.56 15.29
CA THR A 34 -2.72 -12.13 14.07
C THR A 34 -3.17 -13.56 13.79
N ASN A 35 -3.81 -14.23 14.76
CA ASN A 35 -4.33 -15.59 14.61
C ASN A 35 -5.76 -15.61 14.00
N ALA A 36 -6.22 -14.50 13.44
CA ALA A 36 -7.49 -14.46 12.74
C ALA A 36 -7.49 -15.38 11.52
N THR A 37 -8.61 -16.04 11.25
CA THR A 37 -8.80 -16.95 10.10
C THR A 37 -8.68 -16.22 8.76
N THR A 38 -8.99 -14.93 8.74
CA THR A 38 -8.88 -14.07 7.56
C THR A 38 -7.96 -12.88 7.86
N PRO A 39 -7.02 -12.57 6.97
CA PRO A 39 -6.14 -11.42 7.18
C PRO A 39 -6.92 -10.11 7.05
N PHE A 40 -6.46 -9.08 7.73
CA PHE A 40 -6.94 -7.72 7.49
C PHE A 40 -6.43 -7.24 6.13
N LEU A 41 -7.35 -6.93 5.23
CA LEU A 41 -7.01 -6.46 3.89
C LEU A 41 -6.73 -4.95 3.92
N CYS A 42 -5.52 -4.57 3.55
CA CYS A 42 -5.10 -3.19 3.42
C CYS A 42 -4.85 -2.85 1.95
N VAL A 43 -5.68 -2.00 1.39
CA VAL A 43 -5.56 -1.53 0.00
C VAL A 43 -4.97 -0.12 0.00
N LEU A 44 -3.80 0.02 -0.61
CA LEU A 44 -3.02 1.26 -0.72
C LEU A 44 -3.02 1.70 -2.18
N ASP A 45 -4.12 2.35 -2.56
CA ASP A 45 -4.28 2.90 -3.91
C ASP A 45 -3.49 4.19 -4.05
N GLU A 46 -2.90 4.43 -5.24
CA GLU A 46 -2.03 5.58 -5.52
C GLU A 46 -0.90 5.75 -4.48
N TYR A 47 -0.30 4.62 -4.06
CA TYR A 47 0.67 4.57 -2.97
C TYR A 47 1.82 5.57 -3.11
N GLY A 48 2.26 5.85 -4.34
CA GLY A 48 3.36 6.78 -4.61
C GLY A 48 3.17 8.19 -4.03
N TYR A 49 1.93 8.66 -3.87
CA TYR A 49 1.66 10.00 -3.35
C TYR A 49 1.88 10.14 -1.84
N TYR A 50 1.77 9.05 -1.10
CA TYR A 50 1.89 9.05 0.35
C TYR A 50 2.90 8.03 0.89
N ALA A 51 3.76 7.53 0.02
CA ALA A 51 4.85 6.65 0.41
C ALA A 51 5.74 7.28 1.50
N VAL A 52 6.08 6.50 2.51
CA VAL A 52 6.87 6.91 3.68
C VAL A 52 8.06 5.99 3.82
N LYS A 53 9.22 6.53 4.14
CA LYS A 53 10.42 5.73 4.44
C LYS A 53 10.18 4.81 5.64
N GLY A 54 10.67 3.59 5.57
CA GLY A 54 10.54 2.57 6.61
C GLY A 54 9.22 1.78 6.55
N PHE A 55 8.36 2.03 5.55
CA PHE A 55 7.13 1.26 5.39
C PHE A 55 7.35 -0.10 4.72
N ALA A 56 8.44 -0.29 4.00
CA ALA A 56 8.78 -1.56 3.35
C ALA A 56 8.97 -2.73 4.34
N VAL A 57 9.17 -2.45 5.61
CA VAL A 57 9.16 -3.48 6.67
C VAL A 57 7.78 -4.13 6.80
N VAL A 58 6.70 -3.37 6.54
CA VAL A 58 5.33 -3.86 6.66
C VAL A 58 5.03 -5.02 5.72
N PRO A 59 5.22 -4.94 4.39
CA PRO A 59 4.98 -6.09 3.51
C PRO A 59 5.89 -7.28 3.81
N ALA A 60 7.09 -7.05 4.34
CA ALA A 60 7.98 -8.14 4.76
C ALA A 60 7.43 -8.91 5.97
N GLN A 61 6.73 -8.25 6.87
CA GLN A 61 6.20 -8.80 8.11
C GLN A 61 4.67 -8.96 8.11
N ALA A 62 3.96 -8.43 7.12
CA ALA A 62 2.51 -8.37 7.06
C ALA A 62 1.83 -9.72 7.34
N ARG A 63 2.41 -10.80 6.81
CA ARG A 63 1.88 -12.15 7.03
C ARG A 63 1.86 -12.54 8.51
N SER A 64 2.95 -12.29 9.24
CA SER A 64 3.04 -12.61 10.67
C SER A 64 2.19 -11.69 11.52
N LEU A 65 1.82 -10.52 10.98
CA LEU A 65 0.97 -9.53 11.63
C LEU A 65 -0.52 -9.69 11.28
N GLY A 66 -0.88 -10.70 10.47
CA GLY A 66 -2.26 -10.93 10.05
C GLY A 66 -2.79 -9.94 9.02
N PHE A 67 -1.91 -9.28 8.26
CA PHE A 67 -2.29 -8.32 7.22
C PHE A 67 -2.01 -8.87 5.82
N SER A 68 -2.87 -8.49 4.88
CA SER A 68 -2.67 -8.65 3.44
C SER A 68 -2.66 -7.27 2.80
N CYS A 69 -1.53 -6.88 2.19
CA CYS A 69 -1.36 -5.56 1.62
C CYS A 69 -1.44 -5.62 0.09
N ILE A 70 -2.21 -4.70 -0.48
CA ILE A 70 -2.28 -4.43 -1.92
C ILE A 70 -1.75 -3.02 -2.15
N PHE A 71 -0.70 -2.92 -2.94
CA PHE A 71 -0.13 -1.64 -3.37
C PHE A 71 -0.53 -1.40 -4.82
N ALA A 72 -1.18 -0.29 -5.10
CA ALA A 72 -1.54 0.12 -6.44
C ALA A 72 -0.91 1.47 -6.78
N GLY A 73 -0.65 1.69 -8.05
CA GLY A 73 -0.10 2.94 -8.57
C GLY A 73 0.07 2.87 -10.08
N GLN A 74 0.35 3.98 -10.72
CA GLN A 74 0.37 4.11 -12.17
C GLN A 74 1.66 3.58 -12.78
N ASP A 75 2.80 3.83 -12.15
CA ASP A 75 4.12 3.46 -12.63
C ASP A 75 5.10 3.18 -11.48
N LEU A 76 6.21 2.53 -11.77
CA LEU A 76 7.24 2.25 -10.78
C LEU A 76 7.96 3.52 -10.29
N PRO A 77 8.28 4.52 -11.14
CA PRO A 77 8.81 5.80 -10.68
C PRO A 77 7.99 6.48 -9.60
N ALA A 78 6.65 6.38 -9.63
CA ALA A 78 5.80 6.92 -8.58
C ALA A 78 6.05 6.22 -7.24
N PHE A 79 6.23 4.91 -7.22
CA PHE A 79 6.60 4.17 -6.01
C PHE A 79 8.00 4.56 -5.49
N GLN A 80 8.91 4.91 -6.38
CA GLN A 80 10.30 5.27 -6.06
C GLN A 80 10.45 6.68 -5.51
N LYS A 81 9.42 7.53 -5.54
CA LYS A 81 9.48 8.93 -5.07
C LYS A 81 9.95 9.07 -3.63
N ALA A 82 9.59 8.15 -2.74
CA ALA A 82 10.03 8.19 -1.35
C ALA A 82 11.46 7.64 -1.19
N SER A 83 11.73 6.49 -1.81
CA SER A 83 13.04 5.84 -1.87
C SER A 83 13.00 4.69 -2.88
N LYS A 84 14.06 4.55 -3.66
CA LYS A 84 14.20 3.42 -4.60
C LYS A 84 14.35 2.09 -3.86
N GLU A 85 15.03 2.08 -2.73
CA GLU A 85 15.25 0.91 -1.89
C GLU A 85 13.94 0.41 -1.28
N GLU A 86 13.09 1.34 -0.83
CA GLU A 86 11.75 1.02 -0.31
C GLU A 86 10.87 0.39 -1.40
N ALA A 87 10.83 0.99 -2.58
CA ALA A 87 10.07 0.46 -3.71
C ALA A 87 10.55 -0.94 -4.12
N ALA A 88 11.87 -1.14 -4.17
CA ALA A 88 12.47 -2.45 -4.47
C ALA A 88 12.11 -3.49 -3.40
N SER A 89 12.14 -3.11 -2.12
CA SER A 89 11.75 -3.99 -1.02
C SER A 89 10.26 -4.36 -1.07
N ILE A 90 9.37 -3.41 -1.35
CA ILE A 90 7.95 -3.68 -1.55
C ILE A 90 7.77 -4.65 -2.72
N GLY A 91 8.42 -4.38 -3.86
CA GLY A 91 8.37 -5.24 -5.03
C GLY A 91 8.87 -6.66 -4.77
N ALA A 92 9.91 -6.83 -3.95
CA ALA A 92 10.45 -8.13 -3.59
C ALA A 92 9.52 -8.93 -2.65
N ASN A 93 8.83 -8.25 -1.74
CA ASN A 93 7.96 -8.88 -0.75
C ASN A 93 6.51 -9.08 -1.21
N THR A 94 6.12 -8.53 -2.36
CA THR A 94 4.81 -8.80 -2.95
C THR A 94 4.86 -10.05 -3.83
N ASN A 95 4.07 -11.07 -3.49
CA ASN A 95 4.08 -12.36 -4.19
C ASN A 95 3.35 -12.34 -5.53
N VAL A 96 2.30 -11.53 -5.64
CA VAL A 96 1.50 -11.35 -6.86
C VAL A 96 1.77 -9.96 -7.39
N LYS A 97 2.09 -9.87 -8.67
CA LYS A 97 2.24 -8.61 -9.38
C LYS A 97 1.26 -8.60 -10.55
N ILE A 98 0.52 -7.53 -10.68
CA ILE A 98 -0.49 -7.35 -11.72
C ILE A 98 -0.08 -6.15 -12.55
N CYS A 99 0.15 -6.36 -13.84
CA CYS A 99 0.37 -5.29 -14.79
C CYS A 99 -0.86 -5.16 -15.66
N MET A 100 -1.52 -4.03 -15.57
CA MET A 100 -2.54 -3.60 -16.52
C MET A 100 -1.85 -2.91 -17.71
N LYS A 101 -2.50 -1.99 -18.38
CA LYS A 101 -1.88 -1.30 -19.51
C LYS A 101 -0.59 -0.58 -19.10
N LEU A 102 0.50 -0.87 -19.78
CA LEU A 102 1.80 -0.28 -19.51
C LEU A 102 2.00 0.98 -20.33
N GLU A 103 2.24 2.11 -19.65
CA GLU A 103 2.57 3.37 -20.33
C GLU A 103 4.07 3.72 -20.20
N ASP A 104 4.73 3.37 -19.08
CA ASP A 104 6.15 3.59 -18.88
C ASP A 104 7.00 2.47 -19.52
N PRO A 105 7.74 2.77 -20.60
CA PRO A 105 8.56 1.77 -21.32
C PRO A 105 9.93 1.54 -20.67
N THR A 106 10.23 2.20 -19.56
CA THR A 106 11.54 2.18 -18.90
C THR A 106 11.52 1.36 -17.62
N ASP A 107 11.46 2.00 -16.49
CA ASP A 107 11.60 1.37 -15.16
C ASP A 107 10.51 0.34 -14.89
N THR A 108 9.27 0.65 -15.23
CA THR A 108 8.14 -0.27 -15.03
C THR A 108 8.24 -1.48 -15.95
N TRP A 109 8.59 -1.26 -17.22
CA TRP A 109 8.83 -2.34 -18.17
C TRP A 109 9.95 -3.26 -17.69
N GLU A 110 11.12 -2.70 -17.33
CA GLU A 110 12.25 -3.50 -16.84
C GLU A 110 11.89 -4.33 -15.61
N PHE A 111 11.09 -3.78 -14.70
CA PHE A 111 10.64 -4.48 -13.51
C PHE A 111 9.84 -5.74 -13.87
N PHE A 112 8.87 -5.63 -14.77
CA PHE A 112 8.04 -6.77 -15.19
C PHE A 112 8.80 -7.74 -16.08
N MET A 113 9.64 -7.27 -16.98
CA MET A 113 10.48 -8.10 -17.84
C MET A 113 11.45 -8.97 -17.02
N LYS A 114 12.14 -8.36 -16.04
CA LYS A 114 13.04 -9.09 -15.14
C LYS A 114 12.27 -10.08 -14.28
N GLY A 115 11.06 -9.72 -13.82
CA GLY A 115 10.18 -10.61 -13.08
C GLY A 115 9.63 -11.79 -13.89
N ALA A 116 9.40 -11.59 -15.18
CA ALA A 116 8.96 -12.63 -16.12
C ALA A 116 10.05 -13.67 -16.40
N GLY A 117 11.29 -13.21 -16.47
CA GLY A 117 12.43 -14.02 -16.83
C GLY A 117 12.46 -14.42 -18.30
N GLU A 118 13.33 -15.36 -18.63
CA GLU A 118 13.56 -15.87 -19.97
C GLU A 118 13.18 -17.34 -20.09
N SER A 119 12.84 -17.78 -21.28
CA SER A 119 12.65 -19.19 -21.63
C SER A 119 13.48 -19.56 -22.85
N TYR A 120 13.85 -20.85 -22.92
CA TYR A 120 14.47 -21.37 -24.12
C TYR A 120 13.39 -21.72 -25.13
N VAL A 121 13.53 -21.16 -26.34
CA VAL A 121 12.66 -21.45 -27.47
C VAL A 121 13.52 -22.09 -28.56
N THR A 122 13.01 -23.14 -29.20
CA THR A 122 13.67 -23.77 -30.34
C THR A 122 13.42 -22.90 -31.55
N ALA A 123 14.48 -22.31 -32.08
CA ALA A 123 14.45 -21.59 -33.37
C ALA A 123 15.03 -22.45 -34.46
N VAL A 124 14.39 -22.48 -35.62
CA VAL A 124 14.92 -23.14 -36.83
C VAL A 124 15.85 -22.16 -37.52
N GLU A 125 17.11 -22.54 -37.74
CA GLU A 125 18.15 -21.61 -38.17
C GLU A 125 18.01 -21.14 -39.63
N SER A 126 17.52 -21.96 -40.57
CA SER A 126 17.27 -21.53 -41.95
C SER A 126 16.52 -22.58 -42.75
N PHE A 127 15.81 -22.09 -43.75
CA PHE A 127 15.37 -22.90 -44.87
C PHE A 127 16.38 -22.68 -46.05
N SER A 128 17.18 -23.67 -46.39
CA SER A 128 18.00 -23.56 -47.57
C SER A 128 17.21 -24.08 -48.78
N ALA A 129 16.95 -23.19 -49.74
CA ALA A 129 16.47 -23.60 -51.05
C ALA A 129 17.68 -24.06 -51.86
N GLN A 130 17.83 -25.34 -52.10
CA GLN A 130 18.80 -25.86 -53.03
C GLN A 130 18.19 -25.78 -54.43
N SER A 131 18.60 -24.76 -55.19
CA SER A 131 18.19 -24.58 -56.56
C SER A 131 19.16 -25.30 -57.50
N GLU A 132 19.02 -26.58 -57.60
CA GLU A 132 19.54 -27.32 -58.78
C GLU A 132 18.46 -28.26 -59.32
N GLY A 133 17.71 -27.78 -60.29
CA GLY A 133 16.69 -28.55 -60.98
C GLY A 133 15.32 -27.89 -61.08
N ILE A 134 14.62 -28.18 -62.18
CA ILE A 134 13.28 -27.65 -62.52
C ILE A 134 12.18 -28.01 -61.53
N MET A 135 12.46 -28.79 -60.48
CA MET A 135 11.62 -29.08 -59.34
C MET A 135 12.45 -28.76 -58.08
N GLY A 136 12.20 -27.60 -57.49
CA GLY A 136 12.83 -27.19 -56.22
C GLY A 136 12.41 -28.10 -55.09
N ASN A 137 13.31 -28.97 -54.63
CA ASN A 137 13.15 -29.69 -53.38
C ASN A 137 13.63 -28.78 -52.22
N TYR A 138 12.72 -28.40 -51.36
CA TYR A 138 13.07 -27.80 -50.09
C TYR A 138 13.59 -28.90 -49.16
N SER A 139 14.87 -28.84 -48.82
CA SER A 139 15.39 -29.67 -47.73
C SER A 139 15.43 -28.88 -46.45
N ASP A 140 14.72 -29.35 -45.46
CA ASP A 140 14.82 -28.82 -44.09
C ASP A 140 16.24 -29.04 -43.56
N THR A 141 16.98 -28.00 -43.35
CA THR A 141 18.21 -28.08 -42.55
C THR A 141 17.81 -28.43 -41.12
N LYS A 142 18.12 -29.64 -40.70
CA LYS A 142 17.77 -30.17 -39.36
C LYS A 142 18.56 -29.51 -38.20
N GLY A 143 18.87 -28.23 -38.33
CA GLY A 143 19.53 -27.45 -37.29
C GLY A 143 18.48 -26.73 -36.42
N ALA A 144 18.22 -27.24 -35.25
CA ALA A 144 17.44 -26.52 -34.25
C ALA A 144 18.39 -25.91 -33.23
N ARG A 145 18.35 -24.59 -33.06
CA ARG A 145 19.11 -23.88 -32.03
C ARG A 145 18.20 -23.47 -30.89
N ALA A 146 18.64 -23.76 -29.65
CA ALA A 146 17.97 -23.23 -28.51
C ALA A 146 18.35 -21.76 -28.30
N GLU A 147 17.39 -20.85 -28.44
CA GLU A 147 17.56 -19.42 -28.21
C GLU A 147 16.84 -19.00 -26.96
N LYS A 148 17.49 -18.17 -26.13
CA LYS A 148 16.84 -17.54 -25.00
C LYS A 148 15.99 -16.36 -25.47
N ARG A 149 14.71 -16.40 -25.15
CA ARG A 149 13.79 -15.30 -25.38
C ARG A 149 13.12 -14.85 -24.11
N ALA A 150 12.87 -13.54 -24.01
CA ALA A 150 12.03 -12.99 -22.95
C ALA A 150 10.65 -13.64 -23.01
N ARG A 151 10.07 -13.93 -21.84
CA ARG A 151 8.75 -14.59 -21.74
C ARG A 151 7.59 -13.65 -22.01
N ILE A 152 7.84 -12.34 -21.97
CA ILE A 152 6.90 -11.28 -22.36
C ILE A 152 7.59 -10.27 -23.26
N ASP A 153 6.84 -9.66 -24.16
CA ASP A 153 7.28 -8.54 -24.96
C ASP A 153 6.66 -7.23 -24.42
N LEU A 154 7.32 -6.10 -24.71
CA LEU A 154 6.82 -4.78 -24.36
C LEU A 154 5.42 -4.54 -24.95
N LEU A 155 5.20 -4.98 -26.17
CA LEU A 155 3.92 -4.85 -26.85
C LEU A 155 2.81 -5.65 -26.15
N ASP A 156 3.11 -6.81 -25.60
CA ASP A 156 2.14 -7.61 -24.84
C ASP A 156 1.51 -6.79 -23.69
N LEU A 157 2.27 -5.88 -23.06
CA LEU A 157 1.80 -5.05 -21.98
C LEU A 157 1.23 -3.70 -22.42
N LYS A 158 1.71 -3.15 -23.54
CA LYS A 158 1.23 -1.86 -24.07
C LYS A 158 -0.10 -1.96 -24.80
N GLU A 159 -0.33 -3.06 -25.50
CA GLU A 159 -1.54 -3.27 -26.30
C GLU A 159 -2.73 -3.78 -25.50
N GLN A 160 -2.58 -3.96 -24.17
CA GLN A 160 -3.68 -4.34 -23.30
C GLN A 160 -4.80 -3.31 -23.37
N VAL A 161 -6.03 -3.79 -23.57
CA VAL A 161 -7.22 -2.97 -23.53
C VAL A 161 -7.76 -2.88 -22.09
N GLU A 162 -8.74 -2.02 -21.89
CA GLU A 162 -9.39 -1.87 -20.58
C GLU A 162 -9.87 -3.21 -20.00
N GLY A 163 -9.50 -3.46 -18.76
CA GLY A 163 -9.82 -4.70 -18.06
C GLY A 163 -8.89 -5.87 -18.34
N GLU A 164 -7.95 -5.76 -19.26
CA GLU A 164 -6.92 -6.80 -19.46
C GLU A 164 -5.75 -6.59 -18.50
N ALA A 165 -5.16 -7.69 -18.06
CA ALA A 165 -4.01 -7.67 -17.17
C ALA A 165 -3.12 -8.90 -17.34
N HIS A 166 -1.83 -8.72 -17.07
CA HIS A 166 -0.89 -9.81 -16.89
C HIS A 166 -0.62 -9.99 -15.41
N ILE A 167 -0.86 -11.20 -14.89
CA ILE A 167 -0.65 -11.56 -13.49
C ILE A 167 0.61 -12.41 -13.40
N PHE A 168 1.59 -11.91 -12.66
CA PHE A 168 2.85 -12.59 -12.38
C PHE A 168 2.76 -13.21 -10.99
N PHE A 169 2.78 -14.53 -10.94
CA PHE A 169 2.77 -15.27 -9.69
C PHE A 169 3.80 -16.39 -9.73
N LYS A 170 4.82 -16.28 -8.90
CA LYS A 170 6.00 -17.18 -8.94
C LYS A 170 6.59 -17.21 -10.35
N SER A 171 6.69 -18.40 -10.95
CA SER A 171 7.18 -18.59 -12.34
C SER A 171 6.08 -18.54 -13.40
N LYS A 172 4.83 -18.28 -13.01
CA LYS A 172 3.69 -18.26 -13.93
C LYS A 172 3.35 -16.85 -14.35
N ILE A 173 3.05 -16.68 -15.63
CA ILE A 173 2.49 -15.46 -16.21
C ILE A 173 1.12 -15.84 -16.74
N ILE A 174 0.09 -15.18 -16.27
CA ILE A 174 -1.32 -15.45 -16.58
C ILE A 174 -1.89 -14.20 -17.25
N ARG A 175 -2.35 -14.32 -18.50
CA ARG A 175 -3.16 -13.29 -19.13
C ARG A 175 -4.57 -13.40 -18.58
N ALA A 176 -5.08 -12.32 -18.02
CA ALA A 176 -6.37 -12.27 -17.36
C ALA A 176 -7.22 -11.13 -17.90
N ARG A 177 -8.51 -11.30 -17.83
CA ARG A 177 -9.47 -10.23 -18.03
C ARG A 177 -10.17 -9.97 -16.71
N MET A 178 -10.03 -8.73 -16.23
CA MET A 178 -10.68 -8.29 -15.01
C MET A 178 -12.16 -8.01 -15.29
N PHE A 179 -13.01 -8.32 -14.33
CA PHE A 179 -14.41 -7.95 -14.44
C PHE A 179 -14.62 -6.52 -13.94
N TYR A 180 -15.56 -5.82 -14.54
CA TYR A 180 -15.99 -4.53 -14.03
C TYR A 180 -16.98 -4.75 -12.88
N ALA A 181 -16.59 -4.35 -11.68
CA ALA A 181 -17.50 -4.31 -10.55
C ALA A 181 -18.29 -3.00 -10.64
N GLY A 182 -19.54 -3.07 -11.08
CA GLY A 182 -20.47 -1.95 -10.97
C GLY A 182 -21.05 -1.90 -9.56
N PRO A 183 -20.40 -1.27 -8.57
CA PRO A 183 -20.96 -1.20 -7.24
C PRO A 183 -22.25 -0.40 -7.27
N PRO A 184 -23.31 -0.84 -6.57
CA PRO A 184 -24.52 -0.04 -6.45
C PRO A 184 -24.15 1.27 -5.75
N GLU A 185 -24.77 2.37 -6.17
CA GLU A 185 -24.60 3.66 -5.50
C GLU A 185 -24.92 3.50 -4.01
N THR A 186 -23.89 3.65 -3.19
CA THR A 186 -24.06 3.65 -1.74
C THR A 186 -24.33 5.05 -1.28
N LYS A 187 -25.55 5.29 -0.76
CA LYS A 187 -25.95 6.59 -0.20
C LYS A 187 -25.31 6.91 1.15
N GLY A 188 -24.39 6.08 1.63
CA GLY A 188 -23.72 6.28 2.90
C GLY A 188 -22.47 5.41 3.03
N MET A 189 -21.48 5.93 3.75
CA MET A 189 -20.30 5.19 4.14
C MET A 189 -20.62 4.30 5.34
N ARG A 190 -20.48 2.98 5.20
CA ARG A 190 -20.49 2.08 6.34
C ARG A 190 -19.11 2.11 6.97
N LEU A 191 -18.94 2.89 8.01
CA LEU A 191 -17.78 2.76 8.89
C LEU A 191 -17.98 1.48 9.69
N ASN A 192 -17.11 0.49 9.48
CA ASN A 192 -17.03 -0.62 10.40
C ASN A 192 -16.60 -0.05 11.75
N VAL A 193 -17.44 -0.24 12.76
CA VAL A 193 -17.13 0.17 14.14
C VAL A 193 -16.05 -0.78 14.66
N CYS A 194 -14.81 -0.58 14.20
CA CYS A 194 -13.66 -1.31 14.70
C CYS A 194 -13.18 -0.74 16.06
N LEU A 195 -13.58 0.47 16.38
CA LEU A 195 -13.40 1.09 17.68
C LEU A 195 -14.78 1.18 18.31
N LYS A 196 -14.96 0.48 19.42
CA LYS A 196 -16.09 0.73 20.30
C LYS A 196 -15.85 2.10 20.93
N VAL A 197 -16.28 3.13 20.26
CA VAL A 197 -16.35 4.46 20.86
C VAL A 197 -17.58 4.42 21.74
N ASP A 198 -17.38 4.37 23.02
CA ASP A 198 -18.46 4.65 23.95
C ASP A 198 -18.86 6.10 23.68
N PHE A 199 -20.12 6.30 23.30
CA PHE A 199 -20.64 7.65 23.15
C PHE A 199 -20.50 8.35 24.49
N PRO A 200 -19.93 9.56 24.51
CA PRO A 200 -19.94 10.35 25.73
C PRO A 200 -21.41 10.51 26.21
N PRO A 201 -21.67 10.50 27.50
CA PRO A 201 -23.03 10.70 27.99
C PRO A 201 -23.58 12.02 27.45
N ASP A 202 -24.89 12.07 27.18
CA ASP A 202 -25.55 13.25 26.59
C ASP A 202 -25.23 14.55 27.32
N GLU A 203 -25.01 14.45 28.63
CA GLU A 203 -24.60 15.56 29.50
C GLU A 203 -23.20 16.11 29.15
N ALA A 204 -22.25 15.23 28.77
CA ALA A 204 -20.92 15.66 28.34
C ALA A 204 -20.96 16.32 26.95
N LEU A 205 -21.83 15.83 26.06
CA LEU A 205 -22.06 16.47 24.74
C LEU A 205 -22.72 17.84 24.90
N TYR A 206 -23.72 17.93 25.79
CA TYR A 206 -24.39 19.19 26.07
C TYR A 206 -23.41 20.23 26.65
N ASN A 207 -22.57 19.81 27.59
CA ASN A 207 -21.56 20.69 28.18
C ASN A 207 -20.50 21.12 27.16
N LEU A 208 -20.12 20.24 26.24
CA LEU A 208 -19.19 20.58 25.16
C LEU A 208 -19.79 21.63 24.21
N VAL A 209 -21.03 21.41 23.76
CA VAL A 209 -21.74 22.36 22.88
C VAL A 209 -21.90 23.73 23.58
N LYS A 210 -22.32 23.72 24.81
CA LYS A 210 -22.45 24.94 25.61
C LYS A 210 -21.11 25.67 25.78
N SER A 211 -20.02 24.93 26.02
CA SER A 211 -18.68 25.53 26.14
C SER A 211 -18.20 26.16 24.79
N ILE A 212 -18.61 25.59 23.67
CA ILE A 212 -18.33 26.17 22.35
C ILE A 212 -19.14 27.44 22.13
N GLU A 213 -20.44 27.44 22.46
CA GLU A 213 -21.31 28.62 22.36
C GLU A 213 -20.80 29.75 23.26
N ASP A 214 -20.50 29.44 24.55
CA ASP A 214 -19.91 30.39 25.47
C ASP A 214 -18.55 30.95 24.95
N PHE A 215 -17.74 30.13 24.28
CA PHE A 215 -16.48 30.58 23.73
C PHE A 215 -16.70 31.49 22.50
N GLU A 216 -17.69 31.20 21.64
CA GLU A 216 -18.04 32.04 20.50
C GLU A 216 -18.55 33.42 20.94
N ASP A 217 -19.37 33.45 21.99
CA ASP A 217 -19.87 34.70 22.57
C ASP A 217 -18.73 35.54 23.18
N ILE A 218 -17.81 34.93 23.92
CA ILE A 218 -16.64 35.59 24.50
C ILE A 218 -15.68 36.09 23.40
N ALA A 219 -15.45 35.30 22.34
CA ALA A 219 -14.60 35.68 21.24
C ALA A 219 -15.19 36.85 20.43
N GLY A 220 -16.52 36.94 20.35
CA GLY A 220 -17.25 38.06 19.73
C GLY A 220 -17.16 39.36 20.52
N GLU A 221 -17.08 39.31 21.86
CA GLU A 221 -17.00 40.47 22.75
C GLU A 221 -15.59 40.99 23.04
N GLY A 222 -14.54 40.24 22.59
CA GLY A 222 -13.14 40.64 22.75
C GLY A 222 -12.60 40.60 24.20
N SER A 223 -13.35 40.06 25.15
CA SER A 223 -12.94 39.84 26.50
C SER A 223 -12.98 38.35 26.87
N ILE A 224 -11.82 37.80 27.23
CA ILE A 224 -11.74 36.42 27.76
C ILE A 224 -11.97 36.50 29.26
N PRO A 225 -13.09 36.00 29.82
CA PRO A 225 -13.24 35.92 31.26
C PRO A 225 -12.26 34.86 31.79
N ILE A 226 -11.63 35.18 32.89
CA ILE A 226 -10.84 34.22 33.66
C ILE A 226 -11.84 33.28 34.32
N LEU A 227 -12.02 32.11 33.72
CA LEU A 227 -12.79 31.03 34.35
C LEU A 227 -12.01 30.58 35.57
N ASP A 228 -12.66 30.73 36.75
CA ASP A 228 -12.17 30.16 37.99
C ASP A 228 -12.45 28.65 37.95
N VAL A 229 -11.58 27.91 37.26
CA VAL A 229 -11.67 26.46 37.16
C VAL A 229 -11.20 25.90 38.49
N GLU A 230 -12.07 25.19 39.21
CA GLU A 230 -11.63 24.36 40.33
C GLU A 230 -10.40 23.56 39.89
N LYS A 231 -9.33 23.67 40.67
CA LYS A 231 -8.03 23.08 40.32
C LYS A 231 -8.16 21.57 40.18
N ASP A 232 -8.21 21.13 38.94
CA ASP A 232 -8.03 19.73 38.60
C ASP A 232 -6.53 19.51 38.37
N GLU A 233 -5.89 18.75 39.29
CA GLU A 233 -4.44 18.48 39.21
C GLU A 233 -3.99 17.81 37.90
N GLU A 234 -4.87 17.12 37.20
CA GLU A 234 -4.58 16.54 35.88
C GLU A 234 -4.62 17.61 34.81
N LEU A 235 -5.53 18.56 34.88
CA LEU A 235 -5.62 19.68 33.94
C LEU A 235 -4.41 20.60 34.06
N ASP A 236 -3.96 20.88 35.27
CA ASP A 236 -2.76 21.70 35.54
C ASP A 236 -1.50 21.04 34.92
N LYS A 237 -1.34 19.74 34.99
CA LYS A 237 -0.25 19.00 34.31
C LYS A 237 -0.32 19.09 32.81
N VAL A 238 -1.51 19.04 32.23
CA VAL A 238 -1.69 19.19 30.77
C VAL A 238 -1.36 20.62 30.35
N ILE A 239 -1.80 21.62 31.11
CA ILE A 239 -1.48 23.03 30.84
C ILE A 239 0.01 23.31 30.96
N GLU A 240 0.71 22.75 31.94
CA GLU A 240 2.16 22.84 32.05
C GLU A 240 2.88 22.22 30.87
N LEU A 241 2.45 21.04 30.40
CA LEU A 241 2.97 20.38 29.22
C LEU A 241 2.79 21.19 27.93
N VAL A 242 1.63 21.78 27.74
CA VAL A 242 1.32 22.64 26.58
C VAL A 242 2.15 23.93 26.64
N ASN A 243 2.28 24.53 27.81
CA ASN A 243 3.08 25.75 27.98
C ASN A 243 4.58 25.49 27.83
N ALA A 244 5.06 24.31 28.21
CA ALA A 244 6.47 23.92 28.00
C ALA A 244 6.80 23.70 26.51
N GLN A 245 5.80 23.40 25.68
CA GLN A 245 6.00 23.23 24.22
C GLN A 245 5.87 24.54 23.42
N LYS A 246 5.32 25.60 23.99
CA LYS A 246 5.19 26.91 23.31
C LYS A 246 6.51 27.47 22.73
N PRO A 247 7.66 27.37 23.41
CA PRO A 247 8.92 27.84 22.83
C PRO A 247 9.37 27.05 21.59
N LEU A 248 9.03 25.76 21.52
CA LEU A 248 9.34 24.89 20.37
C LEU A 248 8.50 25.22 19.14
N LEU A 249 7.20 25.56 19.36
CA LEU A 249 6.32 25.99 18.28
C LEU A 249 6.68 27.37 17.73
N ALA A 250 7.11 28.29 18.59
CA ALA A 250 7.57 29.61 18.18
C ALA A 250 8.91 29.57 17.41
N ALA A 251 9.75 28.55 17.64
CA ALA A 251 10.99 28.34 16.90
C ALA A 251 10.75 27.77 15.50
N VAL A 252 9.67 27.00 15.30
CA VAL A 252 9.27 26.46 13.99
C VAL A 252 8.70 27.55 13.09
N ASP A 253 8.00 28.54 13.64
CA ASP A 253 7.46 29.68 12.88
C ASP A 253 8.54 30.71 12.45
N GLN A 254 9.71 30.68 13.04
CA GLN A 254 10.84 31.56 12.71
C GLN A 254 11.83 30.97 11.70
N GLY A 255 11.54 29.81 11.11
CA GLY A 255 12.23 29.33 9.90
C GLY A 255 13.67 28.88 10.13
N LEU A 256 13.95 28.12 11.16
CA LEU A 256 15.16 27.31 11.31
C LEU A 256 14.92 25.87 10.87
#